data_b857e5546f28dc79bc975d266e7cce13
#
_entry.id   b857e5546f28dc79bc975d266e7cce13
#
_cell.length_a   1.000
_cell.length_b   1.000
_cell.length_c   1.000
_cell.angle_alpha   90.00
_cell.angle_beta   90.00
_cell.angle_gamma   90.00
#
_symmetry.space_group_name_H-M   'P 1'
#
loop_
_entity.id
_entity.type
_entity.pdbx_description
1 polymer ?
#
loop_
_entity_poly.entity_id
_entity_poly.type
_entity_poly.pdbx_seq_one_letter_code
_entity_poly.pdbx_strand_id
1 'polypeptide(L)'
;FLSKVLKMPRANYKMPDKYNSGFLEPWVQWVSIHAGVPSHSHQIKHLGDVPDLAFEQCWETLSRHGITTGIWGVMNGAKRSAKHTAFFLPDPWTFSESAHPSELNHLLDLPRYISKNYQSLNKFSLIGKSLKLLKFIFASGAALGIMKETLSLLKNIIRHGKKHFVFISYFDYISTLLFTEYKQKYQPQCSIIFLNSLAHLQHHHWKKGTKSVTPEILFGLQYIDKILAYLFKRFPQDAIVVHNGLSQMNTNHETPWVLYRQKDPIKLLHALEIPVTQVEQHMTHDGHLFFASSQDCENAFAKLKNATINGQALFHVEKNDSDDRKLFTMLSFTDALEDKNITFTYDNKKFPFFEHFDEIVTRTGRHIPIGTIYSDTVSFQEIVHNHDFNQYLFHYLLPTHFPYPEKEQEISLDAPVDELISEPVVCSQ
;
A
#
# COMPACT_ATOMS: atom_id res chain seq x y z
N PHE A 1 -17.25 -12.45 12.20
CA PHE A 1 -17.67 -11.29 11.40
C PHE A 1 -17.17 -11.37 9.96
N LEU A 2 -15.98 -11.90 9.69
CA LEU A 2 -15.54 -12.17 8.33
C LEU A 2 -16.54 -13.05 7.58
N SER A 3 -17.07 -14.10 8.23
CA SER A 3 -18.14 -14.94 7.69
C SER A 3 -19.44 -14.16 7.41
N LYS A 4 -19.72 -13.08 8.14
CA LYS A 4 -20.83 -12.17 7.85
C LYS A 4 -20.56 -11.40 6.58
N VAL A 5 -19.37 -10.82 6.44
CA VAL A 5 -18.97 -10.08 5.22
C VAL A 5 -19.02 -10.99 3.99
N LEU A 6 -18.51 -12.21 4.08
CA LEU A 6 -18.51 -13.18 2.97
C LEU A 6 -19.93 -13.62 2.54
N LYS A 7 -20.96 -13.37 3.37
CA LYS A 7 -22.38 -13.62 3.04
C LYS A 7 -23.08 -12.38 2.48
N MET A 8 -22.46 -11.20 2.54
CA MET A 8 -23.02 -10.00 1.91
C MET A 8 -23.04 -10.15 0.39
N PRO A 9 -23.92 -9.43 -0.31
CA PRO A 9 -23.82 -9.25 -1.74
C PRO A 9 -22.39 -8.84 -2.11
N ARG A 10 -21.84 -9.51 -3.11
CA ARG A 10 -20.50 -9.22 -3.62
C ARG A 10 -20.54 -8.85 -5.09
N ALA A 11 -19.66 -7.98 -5.49
CA ALA A 11 -19.35 -7.70 -6.87
C ALA A 11 -17.86 -7.91 -7.12
N ASN A 12 -17.54 -8.53 -8.23
CA ASN A 12 -16.18 -8.65 -8.72
C ASN A 12 -15.98 -7.65 -9.85
N TYR A 13 -14.80 -7.07 -9.93
CA TYR A 13 -14.42 -6.13 -10.98
C TYR A 13 -13.03 -6.47 -11.48
N LYS A 14 -12.70 -5.93 -12.66
CA LYS A 14 -11.39 -6.12 -13.30
C LYS A 14 -10.57 -4.83 -13.24
N MET A 15 -9.26 -4.97 -13.32
CA MET A 15 -8.35 -3.87 -13.64
C MET A 15 -8.01 -3.97 -15.12
N PRO A 16 -7.95 -2.84 -15.85
CA PRO A 16 -7.51 -2.83 -17.24
C PRO A 16 -6.02 -3.19 -17.38
N ASP A 17 -5.26 -3.04 -16.29
CA ASP A 17 -3.82 -3.26 -16.27
C ASP A 17 -3.46 -4.74 -16.14
N LYS A 18 -2.49 -5.17 -16.95
CA LYS A 18 -2.00 -6.55 -16.94
C LYS A 18 -0.85 -6.71 -15.95
N TYR A 19 -0.68 -7.93 -15.46
CA TYR A 19 0.53 -8.32 -14.72
C TYR A 19 1.77 -7.99 -15.58
N ASN A 20 2.82 -7.46 -14.96
CA ASN A 20 4.04 -6.94 -15.60
C ASN A 20 3.88 -5.64 -16.44
N SER A 21 2.72 -4.99 -16.42
CA SER A 21 2.57 -3.68 -17.05
C SER A 21 3.26 -2.54 -16.29
N GLY A 22 3.68 -2.78 -15.04
CA GLY A 22 4.13 -1.74 -14.11
C GLY A 22 2.99 -0.97 -13.45
N PHE A 23 1.76 -1.12 -13.94
CA PHE A 23 0.59 -0.41 -13.42
C PHE A 23 -0.29 -1.26 -12.48
N LEU A 24 -0.12 -2.59 -12.43
CA LEU A 24 -0.87 -3.47 -11.53
C LEU A 24 -0.28 -3.47 -10.11
N GLU A 25 0.10 -2.31 -9.62
CA GLU A 25 0.66 -2.12 -8.28
C GLU A 25 -0.37 -1.44 -7.36
N PRO A 26 -0.43 -1.77 -6.08
CA PRO A 26 -1.45 -1.22 -5.17
C PRO A 26 -1.48 0.31 -5.16
N TRP A 27 -0.32 0.94 -5.15
CA TRP A 27 -0.22 2.41 -5.13
C TRP A 27 -0.67 3.09 -6.43
N VAL A 28 -0.81 2.35 -7.53
CA VAL A 28 -1.41 2.79 -8.79
C VAL A 28 -2.91 2.52 -8.77
N GLN A 29 -3.31 1.28 -8.44
CA GLN A 29 -4.70 0.84 -8.51
C GLN A 29 -5.58 1.55 -7.46
N TRP A 30 -5.07 1.87 -6.28
CA TRP A 30 -5.80 2.67 -5.30
C TRP A 30 -6.01 4.11 -5.78
N VAL A 31 -5.07 4.68 -6.56
CA VAL A 31 -5.31 5.98 -7.20
C VAL A 31 -6.42 5.87 -8.23
N SER A 32 -6.43 4.82 -9.08
CA SER A 32 -7.53 4.57 -10.03
C SER A 32 -8.88 4.50 -9.33
N ILE A 33 -8.97 3.77 -8.21
CA ILE A 33 -10.20 3.64 -7.40
C ILE A 33 -10.61 5.00 -6.83
N HIS A 34 -9.68 5.75 -6.23
CA HIS A 34 -10.02 7.01 -5.58
C HIS A 34 -10.24 8.17 -6.54
N ALA A 35 -9.60 8.18 -7.70
CA ALA A 35 -9.78 9.21 -8.71
C ALA A 35 -10.93 8.88 -9.71
N GLY A 36 -11.38 7.63 -9.76
CA GLY A 36 -12.44 7.20 -10.69
C GLY A 36 -11.99 7.19 -12.15
N VAL A 37 -10.69 7.04 -12.40
CA VAL A 37 -10.12 7.00 -13.76
C VAL A 37 -9.05 5.91 -13.86
N PRO A 38 -8.89 5.28 -15.04
CA PRO A 38 -7.89 4.22 -15.21
C PRO A 38 -6.46 4.76 -15.15
N SER A 39 -5.51 3.88 -14.84
CA SER A 39 -4.08 4.18 -14.66
C SER A 39 -3.46 4.93 -15.83
N HIS A 40 -3.80 4.55 -17.06
CA HIS A 40 -3.29 5.22 -18.27
C HIS A 40 -3.79 6.67 -18.43
N SER A 41 -4.85 7.06 -17.73
CA SER A 41 -5.35 8.45 -17.72
C SER A 41 -4.69 9.26 -16.60
N HIS A 42 -4.57 8.72 -15.38
CA HIS A 42 -4.01 9.48 -14.26
C HIS A 42 -2.48 9.51 -14.22
N GLN A 43 -1.79 8.60 -14.90
CA GLN A 43 -0.32 8.54 -15.05
C GLN A 43 0.50 8.49 -13.75
N ILE A 44 -0.14 8.26 -12.59
CA ILE A 44 0.57 8.05 -11.33
C ILE A 44 1.17 6.63 -11.34
N LYS A 45 2.49 6.54 -11.26
CA LYS A 45 3.23 5.27 -11.36
C LYS A 45 3.87 4.83 -10.06
N HIS A 46 4.26 5.79 -9.22
CA HIS A 46 5.03 5.50 -8.02
C HIS A 46 4.35 6.00 -6.76
N LEU A 47 4.73 5.40 -5.65
CA LEU A 47 4.26 5.80 -4.33
C LEU A 47 4.83 7.20 -4.00
N GLY A 48 3.95 8.12 -3.62
CA GLY A 48 4.30 9.50 -3.34
C GLY A 48 4.13 10.49 -4.52
N ASP A 49 3.76 10.01 -5.72
CA ASP A 49 3.53 10.87 -6.90
C ASP A 49 2.13 11.52 -6.93
N VAL A 50 1.25 11.19 -5.99
CA VAL A 50 -0.12 11.72 -5.96
C VAL A 50 -0.24 13.25 -5.95
N PRO A 51 0.73 14.06 -5.49
CA PRO A 51 0.66 15.51 -5.66
C PRO A 51 0.56 15.96 -7.12
N ASP A 52 1.09 15.17 -8.06
CA ASP A 52 1.06 15.44 -9.50
C ASP A 52 -0.24 14.98 -10.17
N LEU A 53 -1.16 14.35 -9.42
CA LEU A 53 -2.43 13.84 -9.93
C LEU A 53 -3.31 14.99 -10.45
N ALA A 54 -3.65 14.95 -11.74
CA ALA A 54 -4.51 15.96 -12.38
C ALA A 54 -6.00 15.81 -12.06
N PHE A 55 -6.43 14.66 -11.53
CA PHE A 55 -7.82 14.34 -11.25
C PHE A 55 -8.17 14.54 -9.78
N GLU A 56 -9.45 14.84 -9.48
CA GLU A 56 -9.96 14.85 -8.10
C GLU A 56 -10.05 13.41 -7.56
N GLN A 57 -9.64 13.23 -6.32
CA GLN A 57 -9.92 12.00 -5.57
C GLN A 57 -11.34 12.08 -4.97
N CYS A 58 -11.98 10.96 -4.70
CA CYS A 58 -13.41 10.91 -4.33
C CYS A 58 -13.78 11.84 -3.16
N TRP A 59 -12.91 12.01 -2.17
CA TRP A 59 -13.14 12.93 -1.06
C TRP A 59 -13.09 14.40 -1.46
N GLU A 60 -12.40 14.76 -2.55
CA GLU A 60 -12.41 16.14 -3.08
C GLU A 60 -13.76 16.42 -3.76
N THR A 61 -14.23 15.49 -4.59
CA THR A 61 -15.55 15.58 -5.21
C THR A 61 -16.65 15.61 -4.15
N LEU A 62 -16.63 14.72 -3.17
CA LEU A 62 -17.59 14.71 -2.06
C LEU A 62 -17.55 16.03 -1.28
N SER A 63 -16.36 16.56 -0.99
CA SER A 63 -16.17 17.84 -0.29
C SER A 63 -16.77 19.01 -1.09
N ARG A 64 -16.64 19.01 -2.41
CA ARG A 64 -17.25 20.05 -3.29
C ARG A 64 -18.78 20.04 -3.21
N HIS A 65 -19.37 18.89 -2.95
CA HIS A 65 -20.83 18.74 -2.74
C HIS A 65 -21.25 18.84 -1.26
N GLY A 66 -20.36 19.32 -0.38
CA GLY A 66 -20.67 19.56 1.03
C GLY A 66 -20.69 18.31 1.92
N ILE A 67 -20.31 17.14 1.38
CA ILE A 67 -20.19 15.90 2.17
C ILE A 67 -18.91 15.94 3.00
N THR A 68 -19.05 15.74 4.30
CA THR A 68 -17.90 15.64 5.22
C THR A 68 -17.25 14.26 5.12
N THR A 69 -15.91 14.25 5.00
CA THR A 69 -15.13 13.02 4.85
C THR A 69 -14.12 12.81 5.95
N GLY A 70 -13.82 11.55 6.25
CA GLY A 70 -12.75 11.12 7.15
C GLY A 70 -11.89 10.06 6.48
N ILE A 71 -10.64 10.38 6.17
CA ILE A 71 -9.75 9.54 5.37
C ILE A 71 -8.57 9.09 6.24
N TRP A 72 -8.28 7.77 6.22
CA TRP A 72 -7.29 7.20 7.13
C TRP A 72 -6.38 6.18 6.46
N GLY A 73 -5.12 6.55 6.31
CA GLY A 73 -4.03 5.68 5.86
C GLY A 73 -4.12 5.24 4.40
N VAL A 74 -4.95 5.90 3.57
CA VAL A 74 -5.11 5.52 2.16
C VAL A 74 -3.79 5.66 1.41
N MET A 75 -3.48 4.64 0.61
CA MET A 75 -2.26 4.59 -0.15
C MET A 75 -2.32 5.58 -1.32
N ASN A 76 -1.26 6.40 -1.44
CA ASN A 76 -1.15 7.44 -2.47
C ASN A 76 -2.35 8.39 -2.47
N GLY A 77 -2.78 8.80 -1.26
CA GLY A 77 -3.85 9.76 -1.07
C GLY A 77 -3.33 11.16 -0.70
N ALA A 78 -3.96 12.21 -1.22
CA ALA A 78 -3.67 13.60 -0.90
C ALA A 78 -4.94 14.36 -0.51
N LYS A 79 -4.86 15.23 0.52
CA LYS A 79 -6.02 16.02 0.96
C LYS A 79 -6.37 17.11 -0.02
N ARG A 80 -5.38 17.78 -0.58
CA ARG A 80 -5.46 18.86 -1.57
C ARG A 80 -6.62 19.86 -1.29
N SER A 81 -7.57 19.99 -2.25
CA SER A 81 -8.68 20.96 -2.21
C SER A 81 -9.87 20.55 -1.32
N ALA A 82 -9.85 19.37 -0.68
CA ALA A 82 -10.96 18.85 0.10
C ALA A 82 -11.19 19.64 1.41
N LYS A 83 -12.03 20.69 1.32
CA LYS A 83 -12.31 21.62 2.44
C LYS A 83 -13.14 20.97 3.56
N HIS A 84 -14.07 20.06 3.21
CA HIS A 84 -14.95 19.37 4.17
C HIS A 84 -14.35 18.05 4.67
N THR A 85 -13.01 17.89 4.63
CA THR A 85 -12.35 16.76 5.25
C THR A 85 -12.19 17.00 6.73
N ALA A 86 -12.92 16.23 7.52
CA ALA A 86 -12.92 16.33 8.98
C ALA A 86 -11.61 15.80 9.59
N PHE A 87 -11.06 14.74 9.01
CA PHE A 87 -9.72 14.24 9.30
C PHE A 87 -9.13 13.53 8.07
N PHE A 88 -7.82 13.65 7.94
CA PHE A 88 -7.04 13.04 6.87
C PHE A 88 -5.71 12.54 7.41
N LEU A 89 -5.45 11.24 7.31
CA LEU A 89 -4.16 10.63 7.60
C LEU A 89 -3.64 10.04 6.29
N PRO A 90 -2.61 10.61 5.65
CA PRO A 90 -2.00 10.00 4.47
C PRO A 90 -1.24 8.73 4.84
N ASP A 91 -0.84 7.95 3.84
CA ASP A 91 0.13 6.89 4.05
C ASP A 91 1.51 7.46 4.46
N PRO A 92 2.38 6.67 5.10
CA PRO A 92 3.66 7.17 5.58
C PRO A 92 4.68 7.48 4.48
N TRP A 93 4.45 7.04 3.24
CA TRP A 93 5.41 7.22 2.12
C TRP A 93 5.10 8.42 1.24
N THR A 94 3.87 8.94 1.27
CA THR A 94 3.53 10.22 0.62
C THR A 94 4.07 11.38 1.47
N PHE A 95 5.38 11.62 1.37
CA PHE A 95 6.13 12.52 2.27
C PHE A 95 5.72 13.98 2.16
N SER A 96 5.20 14.41 1.01
CA SER A 96 4.72 15.76 0.75
C SER A 96 3.40 16.08 1.45
N GLU A 97 2.61 15.06 1.81
CA GLU A 97 1.32 15.25 2.46
C GLU A 97 1.44 15.29 3.98
N SER A 98 0.69 16.22 4.58
CA SER A 98 0.54 16.32 6.04
C SER A 98 -0.83 15.85 6.49
N ALA A 99 -0.89 15.30 7.70
CA ALA A 99 -2.16 14.90 8.29
C ALA A 99 -3.01 16.11 8.72
N HIS A 100 -4.32 15.92 8.73
CA HIS A 100 -5.30 16.87 9.26
C HIS A 100 -6.29 16.13 10.18
N PRO A 101 -6.57 16.70 11.38
CA PRO A 101 -5.87 17.83 12.01
C PRO A 101 -4.40 17.50 12.30
N SER A 102 -3.60 18.53 12.55
CA SER A 102 -2.13 18.42 12.60
C SER A 102 -1.58 17.49 13.68
N GLU A 103 -2.32 17.22 14.75
CA GLU A 103 -1.93 16.26 15.78
C GLU A 103 -1.79 14.83 15.24
N LEU A 104 -2.48 14.48 14.15
CA LEU A 104 -2.32 13.19 13.48
C LEU A 104 -0.93 12.98 12.86
N ASN A 105 -0.14 14.04 12.66
CA ASN A 105 1.25 13.89 12.21
C ASN A 105 2.11 13.09 13.20
N HIS A 106 1.74 13.01 14.47
CA HIS A 106 2.43 12.16 15.45
C HIS A 106 2.37 10.67 15.10
N LEU A 107 1.37 10.24 14.31
CA LEU A 107 1.29 8.87 13.76
C LEU A 107 2.23 8.65 12.57
N LEU A 108 2.57 9.71 11.83
CA LEU A 108 3.44 9.67 10.66
C LEU A 108 4.92 9.88 11.01
N ASP A 109 5.21 10.67 12.03
CA ASP A 109 6.56 11.11 12.39
C ASP A 109 7.52 9.94 12.61
N LEU A 110 7.05 8.90 13.31
CA LEU A 110 7.88 7.74 13.63
C LEU A 110 8.05 6.80 12.42
N PRO A 111 7.00 6.36 11.70
CA PRO A 111 7.14 5.53 10.50
C PRO A 111 7.97 6.22 9.41
N ARG A 112 7.72 7.51 9.14
CA ARG A 112 8.49 8.30 8.16
C ARG A 112 9.96 8.43 8.54
N TYR A 113 10.25 8.66 9.83
CA TYR A 113 11.62 8.72 10.31
C TYR A 113 12.34 7.38 10.14
N ILE A 114 11.69 6.26 10.49
CA ILE A 114 12.25 4.92 10.33
C ILE A 114 12.47 4.62 8.84
N SER A 115 11.49 4.89 7.99
CA SER A 115 11.60 4.67 6.54
C SER A 115 12.79 5.43 5.92
N LYS A 116 12.92 6.73 6.25
CA LYS A 116 14.00 7.57 5.72
C LYS A 116 15.39 7.26 6.28
N ASN A 117 15.48 6.69 7.48
CA ASN A 117 16.74 6.53 8.21
C ASN A 117 17.01 5.10 8.66
N TYR A 118 16.43 4.10 8.03
CA TYR A 118 16.51 2.70 8.50
C TYR A 118 17.94 2.17 8.68
N GLN A 119 18.91 2.77 7.98
CA GLN A 119 20.34 2.40 8.06
C GLN A 119 21.11 3.14 9.16
N SER A 120 20.65 4.33 9.55
CA SER A 120 21.35 5.22 10.49
C SER A 120 20.41 5.82 11.53
N LEU A 121 19.62 4.96 12.18
CA LEU A 121 18.66 5.38 13.19
C LEU A 121 19.36 6.07 14.38
N ASN A 122 19.12 7.37 14.56
CA ASN A 122 19.54 8.06 15.75
C ASN A 122 18.64 7.70 16.94
N LYS A 123 19.22 7.11 17.98
CA LYS A 123 18.47 6.63 19.15
C LYS A 123 17.70 7.75 19.88
N PHE A 124 18.28 8.94 20.01
CA PHE A 124 17.61 10.08 20.66
C PHE A 124 16.40 10.57 19.85
N SER A 125 16.55 10.68 18.53
CA SER A 125 15.44 11.04 17.65
C SER A 125 14.33 9.98 17.68
N LEU A 126 14.70 8.69 17.70
CA LEU A 126 13.75 7.59 17.80
C LEU A 126 12.97 7.65 19.12
N ILE A 127 13.67 7.83 20.26
CA ILE A 127 13.04 7.96 21.58
C ILE A 127 12.13 9.20 21.61
N GLY A 128 12.60 10.34 21.13
CA GLY A 128 11.80 11.59 21.12
C GLY A 128 10.51 11.46 20.33
N LYS A 129 10.56 10.84 19.13
CA LYS A 129 9.37 10.56 18.29
C LYS A 129 8.45 9.53 18.92
N SER A 130 9.01 8.46 19.53
CA SER A 130 8.23 7.46 20.26
C SER A 130 7.49 8.07 21.46
N LEU A 131 8.12 8.94 22.22
CA LEU A 131 7.48 9.64 23.35
C LEU A 131 6.33 10.55 22.88
N LYS A 132 6.50 11.28 21.77
CA LYS A 132 5.42 12.08 21.17
C LYS A 132 4.24 11.21 20.74
N LEU A 133 4.52 10.08 20.08
CA LEU A 133 3.50 9.10 19.69
C LEU A 133 2.78 8.53 20.92
N LEU A 134 3.50 8.13 21.96
CA LEU A 134 2.90 7.64 23.21
C LEU A 134 2.03 8.70 23.87
N LYS A 135 2.51 9.95 23.98
CA LYS A 135 1.72 11.06 24.52
C LYS A 135 0.42 11.27 23.73
N PHE A 136 0.50 11.23 22.39
CA PHE A 136 -0.67 11.30 21.51
C PHE A 136 -1.65 10.15 21.79
N ILE A 137 -1.16 8.90 21.87
CA ILE A 137 -1.99 7.73 22.18
C ILE A 137 -2.68 7.86 23.53
N PHE A 138 -1.95 8.26 24.57
CA PHE A 138 -2.53 8.44 25.91
C PHE A 138 -3.56 9.60 25.98
N ALA A 139 -3.41 10.60 25.14
CA ALA A 139 -4.39 11.69 25.03
C ALA A 139 -5.61 11.30 24.18
N SER A 140 -5.55 10.21 23.41
CA SER A 140 -6.67 9.72 22.61
C SER A 140 -7.63 8.86 23.44
N GLY A 141 -8.91 8.83 23.06
CA GLY A 141 -9.90 7.92 23.66
C GLY A 141 -9.58 6.42 23.46
N ALA A 142 -8.67 6.10 22.54
CA ALA A 142 -8.25 4.74 22.24
C ALA A 142 -7.26 4.13 23.26
N ALA A 143 -6.71 4.90 24.19
CA ALA A 143 -5.62 4.47 25.07
C ALA A 143 -5.86 3.14 25.78
N LEU A 144 -7.03 2.93 26.38
CA LEU A 144 -7.37 1.69 27.08
C LEU A 144 -7.45 0.50 26.12
N GLY A 145 -8.04 0.70 24.94
CA GLY A 145 -8.11 -0.32 23.89
C GLY A 145 -6.72 -0.73 23.40
N ILE A 146 -5.85 0.26 23.19
CA ILE A 146 -4.45 0.07 22.77
C ILE A 146 -3.65 -0.67 23.85
N MET A 147 -3.79 -0.29 25.13
CA MET A 147 -3.15 -0.99 26.25
C MET A 147 -3.58 -2.47 26.30
N LYS A 148 -4.88 -2.75 26.21
CA LYS A 148 -5.40 -4.12 26.17
C LYS A 148 -4.82 -4.90 25.00
N GLU A 149 -4.75 -4.30 23.83
CA GLU A 149 -4.20 -4.96 22.65
C GLU A 149 -2.68 -5.18 22.74
N THR A 150 -1.96 -4.26 23.37
CA THR A 150 -0.52 -4.43 23.65
C THR A 150 -0.27 -5.62 24.57
N LEU A 151 -1.13 -5.89 25.56
CA LEU A 151 -1.07 -7.11 26.35
C LEU A 151 -1.32 -8.37 25.50
N SER A 152 -2.26 -8.29 24.55
CA SER A 152 -2.49 -9.36 23.56
C SER A 152 -1.28 -9.58 22.67
N LEU A 153 -0.65 -8.49 22.20
CA LEU A 153 0.60 -8.54 21.45
C LEU A 153 1.72 -9.28 22.21
N LEU A 154 1.91 -8.97 23.51
CA LEU A 154 2.91 -9.66 24.35
C LEU A 154 2.63 -11.18 24.42
N LYS A 155 1.37 -11.59 24.59
CA LYS A 155 1.00 -13.02 24.54
C LYS A 155 1.31 -13.65 23.18
N ASN A 156 1.02 -12.94 22.08
CA ASN A 156 1.32 -13.41 20.74
C ASN A 156 2.82 -13.51 20.48
N ILE A 157 3.62 -12.58 21.00
CA ILE A 157 5.09 -12.63 20.93
C ILE A 157 5.63 -13.84 21.71
N ILE A 158 5.09 -14.16 22.87
CA ILE A 158 5.45 -15.35 23.64
C ILE A 158 5.12 -16.62 22.85
N ARG A 159 3.95 -16.67 22.21
CA ARG A 159 3.46 -17.84 21.46
C ARG A 159 4.15 -18.05 20.11
N HIS A 160 4.39 -17.00 19.36
CA HIS A 160 4.85 -17.05 17.97
C HIS A 160 6.27 -16.51 17.77
N GLY A 161 6.89 -15.93 18.81
CA GLY A 161 8.14 -15.18 18.70
C GLY A 161 7.92 -13.76 18.16
N LYS A 162 9.01 -13.01 18.03
CA LYS A 162 9.02 -11.65 17.45
C LYS A 162 8.91 -11.72 15.92
N LYS A 163 7.83 -12.27 15.39
CA LYS A 163 7.62 -12.45 13.97
C LYS A 163 6.91 -11.24 13.37
N HIS A 164 7.28 -10.89 12.14
CA HIS A 164 6.77 -9.71 11.42
C HIS A 164 5.23 -9.72 11.31
N PHE A 165 4.61 -10.86 11.02
CA PHE A 165 3.17 -10.99 10.88
C PHE A 165 2.39 -10.58 12.15
N VAL A 166 2.96 -10.82 13.33
CA VAL A 166 2.34 -10.43 14.61
C VAL A 166 2.26 -8.91 14.74
N PHE A 167 3.34 -8.21 14.38
CA PHE A 167 3.41 -6.75 14.49
C PHE A 167 2.54 -6.04 13.45
N ILE A 168 2.57 -6.47 12.19
CA ILE A 168 1.81 -5.79 11.14
C ILE A 168 0.30 -5.90 11.38
N SER A 169 -0.18 -7.06 11.83
CA SER A 169 -1.57 -7.26 12.18
C SER A 169 -1.98 -6.43 13.42
N TYR A 170 -1.09 -6.33 14.41
CA TYR A 170 -1.28 -5.46 15.56
C TYR A 170 -1.41 -3.99 15.15
N PHE A 171 -0.56 -3.50 14.25
CA PHE A 171 -0.61 -2.11 13.81
C PHE A 171 -1.91 -1.76 13.08
N ASP A 172 -2.45 -2.62 12.23
CA ASP A 172 -3.76 -2.39 11.60
C ASP A 172 -4.88 -2.28 12.65
N TYR A 173 -4.85 -3.11 13.69
CA TYR A 173 -5.84 -3.03 14.76
C TYR A 173 -5.72 -1.74 15.58
N ILE A 174 -4.50 -1.33 15.97
CA ILE A 174 -4.28 -0.06 16.66
C ILE A 174 -4.72 1.14 15.81
N SER A 175 -4.39 1.11 14.51
CA SER A 175 -4.84 2.10 13.54
C SER A 175 -6.36 2.20 13.51
N THR A 176 -7.05 1.06 13.54
CA THR A 176 -8.52 0.99 13.58
C THR A 176 -9.08 1.61 14.88
N LEU A 177 -8.47 1.35 16.03
CA LEU A 177 -8.91 1.95 17.30
C LEU A 177 -8.81 3.47 17.25
N LEU A 178 -7.71 4.01 16.74
CA LEU A 178 -7.53 5.46 16.60
C LEU A 178 -8.50 6.06 15.57
N PHE A 179 -8.64 5.42 14.41
CA PHE A 179 -9.62 5.83 13.41
C PHE A 179 -11.03 5.94 13.98
N THR A 180 -11.47 4.97 14.79
CA THR A 180 -12.81 4.98 15.36
C THR A 180 -13.04 6.13 16.35
N GLU A 181 -12.03 6.53 17.10
CA GLU A 181 -12.11 7.72 17.97
C GLU A 181 -12.30 9.01 17.14
N TYR A 182 -11.55 9.16 16.05
CA TYR A 182 -11.70 10.30 15.16
C TYR A 182 -13.05 10.28 14.44
N LYS A 183 -13.49 9.13 13.95
CA LYS A 183 -14.81 8.97 13.34
C LYS A 183 -15.94 9.34 14.31
N GLN A 184 -15.85 8.94 15.58
CA GLN A 184 -16.84 9.33 16.60
C GLN A 184 -16.79 10.82 16.95
N LYS A 185 -15.59 11.38 17.09
CA LYS A 185 -15.40 12.79 17.43
C LYS A 185 -15.94 13.71 16.34
N TYR A 186 -15.66 13.41 15.08
CA TYR A 186 -15.94 14.30 13.96
C TYR A 186 -17.19 13.93 13.16
N GLN A 187 -17.70 12.70 13.30
CA GLN A 187 -18.92 12.19 12.66
C GLN A 187 -19.00 12.47 11.15
N PRO A 188 -17.95 12.15 10.34
CA PRO A 188 -18.02 12.37 8.91
C PRO A 188 -19.10 11.52 8.26
N GLN A 189 -19.75 12.06 7.21
CA GLN A 189 -20.77 11.36 6.45
C GLN A 189 -20.20 10.19 5.63
N CYS A 190 -18.94 10.31 5.18
CA CYS A 190 -18.21 9.23 4.54
C CYS A 190 -16.84 9.07 5.18
N SER A 191 -16.44 7.84 5.48
CA SER A 191 -15.11 7.59 6.03
C SER A 191 -14.47 6.35 5.41
N ILE A 192 -13.16 6.46 5.14
CA ILE A 192 -12.35 5.41 4.52
C ILE A 192 -11.20 5.09 5.45
N ILE A 193 -11.01 3.81 5.75
CA ILE A 193 -9.81 3.28 6.42
C ILE A 193 -9.13 2.26 5.51
N PHE A 194 -7.82 2.39 5.37
CA PHE A 194 -6.98 1.44 4.64
C PHE A 194 -6.28 0.49 5.61
N LEU A 195 -6.32 -0.82 5.31
CA LEU A 195 -5.68 -1.87 6.07
C LEU A 195 -4.72 -2.62 5.15
N ASN A 196 -3.48 -2.82 5.57
CA ASN A 196 -2.43 -3.38 4.71
C ASN A 196 -1.89 -4.75 5.18
N SER A 197 -2.18 -5.16 6.41
CA SER A 197 -1.54 -6.34 7.00
C SER A 197 -1.79 -7.62 6.21
N LEU A 198 -3.04 -7.91 5.85
CA LEU A 198 -3.38 -9.14 5.13
C LEU A 198 -2.73 -9.18 3.75
N ALA A 199 -2.77 -8.08 2.99
CA ALA A 199 -2.12 -7.98 1.69
C ALA A 199 -0.62 -8.25 1.79
N HIS A 200 0.04 -7.67 2.79
CA HIS A 200 1.46 -7.88 3.04
C HIS A 200 1.78 -9.35 3.40
N LEU A 201 0.94 -10.00 4.21
CA LEU A 201 1.12 -11.42 4.54
C LEU A 201 0.96 -12.32 3.31
N GLN A 202 0.04 -12.01 2.42
CA GLN A 202 -0.16 -12.76 1.18
C GLN A 202 1.02 -12.66 0.21
N HIS A 203 1.83 -11.60 0.26
CA HIS A 203 3.06 -11.53 -0.55
C HIS A 203 4.12 -12.54 -0.12
N HIS A 204 4.16 -12.94 1.18
CA HIS A 204 5.34 -13.59 1.75
C HIS A 204 5.07 -14.91 2.45
N HIS A 205 3.81 -15.30 2.63
CA HIS A 205 3.46 -16.44 3.48
C HIS A 205 2.59 -17.51 2.83
N TRP A 206 2.50 -17.57 1.50
CA TRP A 206 1.91 -18.73 0.86
C TRP A 206 2.83 -19.94 0.97
N LYS A 207 2.25 -21.11 1.24
CA LYS A 207 3.03 -22.35 1.30
C LYS A 207 3.18 -22.96 -0.08
N LYS A 208 4.43 -23.23 -0.50
CA LYS A 208 4.75 -23.87 -1.76
C LYS A 208 4.05 -25.25 -1.87
N GLY A 209 3.41 -25.53 -3.01
CA GLY A 209 2.81 -26.83 -3.31
C GLY A 209 1.48 -27.12 -2.59
N THR A 210 0.87 -26.14 -1.89
CA THR A 210 -0.43 -26.35 -1.24
C THR A 210 -1.40 -25.21 -1.56
N LYS A 211 -2.72 -25.55 -1.58
CA LYS A 211 -3.80 -24.53 -1.60
C LYS A 211 -4.20 -24.09 -0.19
N SER A 212 -3.59 -24.63 0.86
CA SER A 212 -3.98 -24.36 2.24
C SER A 212 -3.42 -23.03 2.74
N VAL A 213 -4.23 -22.33 3.51
CA VAL A 213 -3.87 -21.09 4.21
C VAL A 213 -2.81 -21.39 5.27
N THR A 214 -1.71 -20.63 5.27
CA THR A 214 -0.66 -20.78 6.29
C THR A 214 -1.08 -20.22 7.64
N PRO A 215 -0.44 -20.63 8.74
CA PRO A 215 -0.71 -20.06 10.06
C PRO A 215 -0.56 -18.54 10.13
N GLU A 216 0.39 -17.97 9.36
CA GLU A 216 0.64 -16.54 9.28
C GLU A 216 -0.51 -15.79 8.60
N ILE A 217 -0.98 -16.30 7.45
CA ILE A 217 -2.14 -15.72 6.73
C ILE A 217 -3.40 -15.90 7.58
N LEU A 218 -3.59 -17.08 8.21
CA LEU A 218 -4.72 -17.31 9.12
C LEU A 218 -4.71 -16.33 10.29
N PHE A 219 -3.55 -16.05 10.88
CA PHE A 219 -3.41 -15.04 11.93
C PHE A 219 -3.85 -13.64 11.43
N GLY A 220 -3.42 -13.24 10.23
CA GLY A 220 -3.87 -11.99 9.60
C GLY A 220 -5.39 -11.95 9.40
N LEU A 221 -5.99 -13.02 8.89
CA LEU A 221 -7.44 -13.14 8.74
C LEU A 221 -8.19 -13.03 10.08
N GLN A 222 -7.65 -13.61 11.16
CA GLN A 222 -8.23 -13.47 12.51
C GLN A 222 -8.19 -12.01 12.98
N TYR A 223 -7.15 -11.24 12.65
CA TYR A 223 -7.11 -9.81 12.94
C TYR A 223 -8.08 -9.00 12.08
N ILE A 224 -8.25 -9.32 10.81
CA ILE A 224 -9.29 -8.71 9.97
C ILE A 224 -10.67 -9.01 10.54
N ASP A 225 -10.95 -10.25 10.93
CA ASP A 225 -12.22 -10.61 11.61
C ASP A 225 -12.46 -9.77 12.87
N LYS A 226 -11.43 -9.60 13.69
CA LYS A 226 -11.46 -8.77 14.90
C LYS A 226 -11.73 -7.31 14.60
N ILE A 227 -11.09 -6.75 13.56
CA ILE A 227 -11.29 -5.37 13.08
C ILE A 227 -12.75 -5.20 12.62
N LEU A 228 -13.22 -6.06 11.75
CA LEU A 228 -14.60 -6.04 11.26
C LEU A 228 -15.62 -6.16 12.41
N ALA A 229 -15.39 -7.09 13.36
CA ALA A 229 -16.22 -7.23 14.54
C ALA A 229 -16.30 -5.93 15.34
N TYR A 230 -15.16 -5.25 15.52
CA TYR A 230 -15.09 -3.99 16.24
C TYR A 230 -15.85 -2.89 15.52
N LEU A 231 -15.63 -2.72 14.20
CA LEU A 231 -16.30 -1.71 13.39
C LEU A 231 -17.81 -1.90 13.33
N PHE A 232 -18.28 -3.11 13.01
CA PHE A 232 -19.74 -3.42 12.99
C PHE A 232 -20.42 -3.21 14.33
N LYS A 233 -19.74 -3.51 15.44
CA LYS A 233 -20.26 -3.26 16.77
C LYS A 233 -20.29 -1.77 17.14
N ARG A 234 -19.28 -1.02 16.68
CA ARG A 234 -19.12 0.38 17.04
C ARG A 234 -20.03 1.30 16.22
N PHE A 235 -20.29 0.92 14.96
CA PHE A 235 -21.09 1.68 14.02
C PHE A 235 -22.19 0.79 13.39
N PRO A 236 -23.17 0.35 14.21
CA PRO A 236 -24.17 -0.62 13.73
C PRO A 236 -25.17 -0.05 12.72
N GLN A 237 -25.23 1.28 12.59
CA GLN A 237 -26.12 1.99 11.66
C GLN A 237 -25.43 2.44 10.38
N ASP A 238 -24.11 2.26 10.27
CA ASP A 238 -23.37 2.68 9.11
C ASP A 238 -23.53 1.67 7.96
N ALA A 239 -23.65 2.19 6.73
CA ALA A 239 -23.42 1.41 5.54
C ALA A 239 -21.92 1.07 5.44
N ILE A 240 -21.59 -0.21 5.49
CA ILE A 240 -20.19 -0.67 5.44
C ILE A 240 -19.92 -1.33 4.10
N VAL A 241 -18.89 -0.81 3.41
CA VAL A 241 -18.32 -1.41 2.20
C VAL A 241 -16.97 -1.98 2.54
N VAL A 242 -16.76 -3.26 2.25
CA VAL A 242 -15.47 -3.93 2.37
C VAL A 242 -14.91 -4.17 0.97
N HIS A 243 -13.80 -3.51 0.66
CA HIS A 243 -13.20 -3.46 -0.67
C HIS A 243 -11.74 -3.93 -0.59
N ASN A 244 -11.37 -4.97 -1.32
CA ASN A 244 -10.01 -5.51 -1.27
C ASN A 244 -9.00 -4.78 -2.17
N GLY A 245 -9.47 -3.85 -3.03
CA GLY A 245 -8.64 -3.15 -4.00
C GLY A 245 -8.21 -4.05 -5.14
N LEU A 246 -7.25 -4.92 -4.90
CA LEU A 246 -6.86 -5.99 -5.81
C LEU A 246 -6.56 -7.29 -5.07
N SER A 247 -6.77 -8.40 -5.75
CA SER A 247 -6.55 -9.73 -5.19
C SER A 247 -5.10 -10.18 -5.38
N GLN A 248 -4.73 -11.23 -4.66
CA GLN A 248 -3.42 -11.87 -4.79
C GLN A 248 -3.58 -13.37 -4.98
N MET A 249 -2.66 -13.96 -5.74
CA MET A 249 -2.53 -15.42 -5.87
C MET A 249 -1.14 -15.88 -5.45
N ASN A 250 -1.02 -17.16 -5.10
CA ASN A 250 0.29 -17.74 -4.83
C ASN A 250 1.11 -17.92 -6.11
N THR A 251 2.43 -17.86 -5.99
CA THR A 251 3.39 -18.02 -7.09
C THR A 251 4.08 -19.37 -7.07
N ASN A 252 3.47 -20.41 -6.50
CA ASN A 252 4.08 -21.72 -6.26
C ASN A 252 4.61 -22.42 -7.53
N HIS A 253 4.07 -22.08 -8.70
CA HIS A 253 4.42 -22.66 -10.00
C HIS A 253 5.32 -21.74 -10.84
N GLU A 254 5.68 -20.58 -10.31
CA GLU A 254 6.50 -19.59 -10.99
C GLU A 254 7.96 -19.69 -10.53
N THR A 255 8.89 -19.12 -11.30
CA THR A 255 10.29 -18.97 -10.88
C THR A 255 10.34 -18.18 -9.58
N PRO A 256 11.11 -18.61 -8.57
CA PRO A 256 11.22 -17.89 -7.32
C PRO A 256 11.65 -16.43 -7.56
N TRP A 257 10.90 -15.50 -6.99
CA TRP A 257 11.19 -14.08 -7.04
C TRP A 257 11.73 -13.60 -5.70
N VAL A 258 13.03 -13.25 -5.67
CA VAL A 258 13.73 -12.80 -4.47
C VAL A 258 13.72 -11.29 -4.40
N LEU A 259 13.28 -10.77 -3.28
CA LEU A 259 13.34 -9.35 -2.99
C LEU A 259 14.70 -9.00 -2.36
N TYR A 260 15.46 -8.22 -3.07
CA TYR A 260 16.69 -7.62 -2.55
C TYR A 260 16.46 -6.15 -2.20
N ARG A 261 17.28 -5.63 -1.28
CA ARG A 261 17.22 -4.24 -0.84
C ARG A 261 18.62 -3.68 -0.63
N GLN A 262 18.81 -2.41 -0.96
CA GLN A 262 20.03 -1.70 -0.63
C GLN A 262 20.24 -1.68 0.88
N LYS A 263 21.45 -2.06 1.33
CA LYS A 263 21.84 -1.95 2.75
C LYS A 263 21.87 -0.50 3.19
N ASP A 264 22.48 0.33 2.36
CA ASP A 264 22.62 1.77 2.56
C ASP A 264 22.61 2.45 1.20
N PRO A 265 21.47 3.05 0.78
CA PRO A 265 21.37 3.70 -0.54
C PRO A 265 22.40 4.82 -0.74
N ILE A 266 22.72 5.58 0.31
CA ILE A 266 23.66 6.70 0.21
C ILE A 266 25.08 6.18 0.01
N LYS A 267 25.49 5.14 0.75
CA LYS A 267 26.81 4.51 0.56
C LYS A 267 26.94 3.84 -0.80
N LEU A 268 25.86 3.18 -1.27
CA LEU A 268 25.83 2.60 -2.62
C LEU A 268 26.05 3.70 -3.67
N LEU A 269 25.26 4.77 -3.63
CA LEU A 269 25.37 5.86 -4.61
C LEU A 269 26.74 6.56 -4.55
N HIS A 270 27.30 6.73 -3.36
CA HIS A 270 28.65 7.24 -3.20
C HIS A 270 29.71 6.30 -3.80
N ALA A 271 29.60 4.98 -3.58
CA ALA A 271 30.50 3.99 -4.19
C ALA A 271 30.40 3.96 -5.73
N LEU A 272 29.21 4.28 -6.27
CA LEU A 272 28.94 4.40 -7.69
C LEU A 272 29.28 5.79 -8.27
N GLU A 273 29.82 6.69 -7.46
CA GLU A 273 30.16 8.06 -7.87
C GLU A 273 28.96 8.83 -8.44
N ILE A 274 27.75 8.62 -7.85
CA ILE A 274 26.52 9.31 -8.24
C ILE A 274 26.24 10.45 -7.25
N PRO A 275 26.29 11.73 -7.70
CA PRO A 275 26.14 12.89 -6.84
C PRO A 275 24.65 13.21 -6.60
N VAL A 276 24.07 12.67 -5.54
CA VAL A 276 22.67 12.98 -5.15
C VAL A 276 22.62 14.05 -4.08
N THR A 277 21.60 14.90 -4.12
CA THR A 277 21.30 15.88 -3.07
C THR A 277 20.38 15.29 -1.99
N GLN A 278 19.51 14.37 -2.40
CA GLN A 278 18.56 13.71 -1.52
C GLN A 278 18.20 12.31 -2.04
N VAL A 279 17.92 11.39 -1.13
CA VAL A 279 17.32 10.07 -1.43
C VAL A 279 16.03 9.95 -0.64
N GLU A 280 14.93 9.65 -1.33
CA GLU A 280 13.65 9.30 -0.71
C GLU A 280 13.39 7.82 -0.93
N GLN A 281 13.69 7.02 0.08
CA GLN A 281 13.42 5.59 0.06
C GLN A 281 11.93 5.34 0.29
N HIS A 282 11.32 4.53 -0.57
CA HIS A 282 9.92 4.08 -0.42
C HIS A 282 9.80 2.80 0.42
N MET A 283 8.83 1.95 0.11
CA MET A 283 8.46 0.82 0.98
C MET A 283 9.59 -0.19 1.18
N THR A 284 10.31 -0.56 0.12
CA THR A 284 11.26 -1.68 0.20
C THR A 284 12.57 -1.45 -0.56
N HIS A 285 12.55 -1.47 -1.88
CA HIS A 285 13.73 -1.56 -2.76
C HIS A 285 13.72 -0.47 -3.83
N ASP A 286 12.81 0.47 -3.72
CA ASP A 286 12.56 1.57 -4.65
C ASP A 286 12.62 2.92 -3.95
N GLY A 287 12.77 3.98 -4.71
CA GLY A 287 12.79 5.34 -4.19
C GLY A 287 13.09 6.39 -5.25
N HIS A 288 13.06 7.65 -4.82
CA HIS A 288 13.45 8.79 -5.65
C HIS A 288 14.84 9.30 -5.29
N LEU A 289 15.60 9.62 -6.33
CA LEU A 289 16.88 10.29 -6.25
C LEU A 289 16.73 11.71 -6.75
N PHE A 290 17.28 12.68 -6.02
CA PHE A 290 17.26 14.10 -6.38
C PHE A 290 18.68 14.59 -6.64
N PHE A 291 18.83 15.46 -7.64
CA PHE A 291 20.10 15.94 -8.14
C PHE A 291 20.19 17.47 -8.08
N ALA A 292 21.42 18.01 -8.03
CA ALA A 292 21.64 19.44 -8.08
C ALA A 292 21.39 20.01 -9.48
N SER A 293 21.63 19.21 -10.53
CA SER A 293 21.45 19.60 -11.93
C SER A 293 20.77 18.51 -12.74
N SER A 294 20.13 18.90 -13.84
CA SER A 294 19.58 17.97 -14.84
C SER A 294 20.67 17.13 -15.52
N GLN A 295 21.88 17.68 -15.67
CA GLN A 295 23.03 16.95 -16.24
C GLN A 295 23.49 15.81 -15.32
N ASP A 296 23.53 16.01 -13.99
CA ASP A 296 23.86 14.96 -13.02
C ASP A 296 22.79 13.86 -13.04
N CYS A 297 21.52 14.27 -13.15
CA CYS A 297 20.39 13.37 -13.28
C CYS A 297 20.49 12.50 -14.54
N GLU A 298 20.79 13.10 -15.69
CA GLU A 298 20.96 12.42 -16.98
C GLU A 298 22.13 11.42 -16.94
N ASN A 299 23.27 11.82 -16.39
CA ASN A 299 24.42 10.96 -16.22
C ASN A 299 24.12 9.76 -15.30
N ALA A 300 23.43 9.99 -14.19
CA ALA A 300 23.01 8.95 -13.26
C ALA A 300 22.02 7.97 -13.93
N PHE A 301 21.04 8.50 -14.68
CA PHE A 301 20.09 7.69 -15.44
C PHE A 301 20.79 6.74 -16.39
N ALA A 302 21.69 7.27 -17.25
CA ALA A 302 22.42 6.48 -18.24
C ALA A 302 23.25 5.37 -17.59
N LYS A 303 23.95 5.67 -16.50
CA LYS A 303 24.81 4.72 -15.80
C LYS A 303 24.02 3.66 -15.04
N LEU A 304 22.99 4.04 -14.28
CA LEU A 304 22.16 3.10 -13.52
C LEU A 304 21.38 2.15 -14.44
N LYS A 305 20.87 2.66 -15.56
CA LYS A 305 20.16 1.85 -16.56
C LYS A 305 21.04 0.75 -17.16
N ASN A 306 22.35 0.98 -17.26
CA ASN A 306 23.31 0.04 -17.83
C ASN A 306 23.96 -0.87 -16.77
N ALA A 307 23.59 -0.74 -15.49
CA ALA A 307 24.09 -1.63 -14.46
C ALA A 307 23.50 -3.05 -14.62
N THR A 308 24.35 -4.07 -14.55
CA THR A 308 23.95 -5.47 -14.78
C THR A 308 24.52 -6.43 -13.74
N ILE A 309 23.76 -7.51 -13.49
CA ILE A 309 24.21 -8.70 -12.77
C ILE A 309 23.84 -9.94 -13.59
N ASN A 310 24.77 -10.85 -13.83
CA ASN A 310 24.55 -12.02 -14.68
C ASN A 310 23.96 -11.70 -16.08
N GLY A 311 24.30 -10.52 -16.64
CA GLY A 311 23.77 -10.06 -17.93
C GLY A 311 22.33 -9.51 -17.88
N GLN A 312 21.68 -9.50 -16.72
CA GLN A 312 20.36 -8.91 -16.51
C GLN A 312 20.47 -7.49 -15.94
N ALA A 313 19.47 -6.64 -16.20
CA ALA A 313 19.41 -5.31 -15.60
C ALA A 313 19.33 -5.39 -14.08
N LEU A 314 20.18 -4.62 -13.40
CA LEU A 314 20.18 -4.53 -11.94
C LEU A 314 19.11 -3.58 -11.43
N PHE A 315 18.94 -2.44 -12.10
CA PHE A 315 17.99 -1.41 -11.74
C PHE A 315 16.98 -1.15 -12.84
N HIS A 316 15.74 -0.91 -12.45
CA HIS A 316 14.76 -0.20 -13.24
C HIS A 316 14.87 1.28 -12.88
N VAL A 317 14.98 2.15 -13.89
CA VAL A 317 15.20 3.60 -13.71
C VAL A 317 14.27 4.36 -14.64
N GLU A 318 13.55 5.34 -14.11
CA GLU A 318 12.66 6.21 -14.85
C GLU A 318 12.96 7.68 -14.54
N LYS A 319 12.88 8.53 -15.57
CA LYS A 319 12.91 9.99 -15.40
C LYS A 319 11.54 10.47 -14.93
N ASN A 320 11.54 11.52 -14.12
CA ASN A 320 10.29 12.18 -13.77
C ASN A 320 9.91 13.18 -14.87
N ASP A 321 8.64 13.17 -15.30
CA ASP A 321 8.17 14.00 -16.41
C ASP A 321 8.03 15.49 -16.02
N SER A 322 7.88 15.78 -14.72
CA SER A 322 7.66 17.14 -14.19
C SER A 322 8.91 17.77 -13.56
N ASP A 323 9.94 16.98 -13.20
CA ASP A 323 11.21 17.46 -12.62
C ASP A 323 12.40 16.72 -13.24
N ASP A 324 13.16 17.40 -14.09
CA ASP A 324 14.33 16.87 -14.79
C ASP A 324 15.53 16.58 -13.87
N ARG A 325 15.43 16.89 -12.58
CA ARG A 325 16.42 16.59 -11.54
C ARG A 325 15.98 15.47 -10.59
N LYS A 326 14.91 14.75 -10.94
CA LYS A 326 14.36 13.65 -10.16
C LYS A 326 14.37 12.36 -10.96
N LEU A 327 14.88 11.27 -10.40
CA LEU A 327 14.78 9.92 -10.95
C LEU A 327 14.00 9.02 -9.98
N PHE A 328 13.18 8.15 -10.55
CA PHE A 328 12.75 6.94 -9.86
C PHE A 328 13.77 5.83 -10.09
N THR A 329 14.08 5.06 -9.06
CA THR A 329 14.96 3.89 -9.15
C THR A 329 14.43 2.75 -8.30
N MET A 330 14.47 1.54 -8.84
CA MET A 330 14.06 0.32 -8.18
C MET A 330 15.08 -0.78 -8.49
N LEU A 331 15.42 -1.59 -7.49
CA LEU A 331 16.23 -2.78 -7.72
C LEU A 331 15.33 -3.83 -8.39
N SER A 332 15.58 -4.11 -9.67
CA SER A 332 14.73 -4.94 -10.52
C SER A 332 15.19 -6.39 -10.67
N PHE A 333 16.41 -6.70 -10.24
CA PHE A 333 16.95 -8.06 -10.26
C PHE A 333 16.28 -8.92 -9.16
N THR A 334 15.82 -10.11 -9.53
CA THR A 334 14.97 -10.94 -8.66
C THR A 334 15.37 -12.43 -8.59
N ASP A 335 16.38 -12.85 -9.35
CA ASP A 335 16.82 -14.26 -9.32
C ASP A 335 17.51 -14.61 -8.00
N ALA A 336 17.33 -15.84 -7.55
CA ALA A 336 18.02 -16.35 -6.37
C ALA A 336 19.53 -16.48 -6.65
N LEU A 337 20.33 -15.98 -5.72
CA LEU A 337 21.80 -16.01 -5.80
C LEU A 337 22.37 -16.97 -4.76
N GLU A 338 22.97 -18.06 -5.22
CA GLU A 338 23.64 -19.03 -4.36
C GLU A 338 25.08 -18.62 -4.01
N ASP A 339 25.80 -18.02 -4.99
CA ASP A 339 27.16 -17.52 -4.77
C ASP A 339 27.15 -16.17 -4.04
N LYS A 340 27.69 -16.17 -2.83
CA LYS A 340 27.81 -14.95 -2.01
C LYS A 340 28.95 -14.01 -2.44
N ASN A 341 29.82 -14.44 -3.35
CA ASN A 341 30.91 -13.61 -3.92
C ASN A 341 30.53 -12.98 -5.27
N ILE A 342 29.29 -13.13 -5.69
CA ILE A 342 28.80 -12.57 -6.96
C ILE A 342 28.99 -11.06 -7.03
N THR A 343 29.31 -10.56 -8.22
CA THR A 343 29.49 -9.13 -8.48
C THR A 343 28.47 -8.63 -9.48
N PHE A 344 28.09 -7.37 -9.36
CA PHE A 344 27.39 -6.63 -10.41
C PHE A 344 28.35 -5.69 -11.15
N THR A 345 28.03 -5.35 -12.38
CA THR A 345 28.79 -4.44 -13.22
C THR A 345 28.08 -3.09 -13.30
N TYR A 346 28.82 -2.03 -13.06
CA TYR A 346 28.38 -0.65 -13.22
C TYR A 346 29.52 0.19 -13.78
N ASP A 347 29.28 0.93 -14.87
CA ASP A 347 30.26 1.76 -15.54
C ASP A 347 31.59 1.00 -15.81
N ASN A 348 31.48 -0.24 -16.31
CA ASN A 348 32.59 -1.18 -16.57
C ASN A 348 33.43 -1.60 -15.35
N LYS A 349 33.03 -1.24 -14.14
CA LYS A 349 33.62 -1.68 -12.87
C LYS A 349 32.77 -2.78 -12.24
N LYS A 350 33.41 -3.70 -11.50
CA LYS A 350 32.73 -4.77 -10.76
C LYS A 350 32.66 -4.43 -9.29
N PHE A 351 31.49 -4.63 -8.70
CA PHE A 351 31.19 -4.38 -7.28
C PHE A 351 30.62 -5.66 -6.61
N PRO A 352 31.05 -6.04 -5.41
CA PRO A 352 30.47 -7.16 -4.70
C PRO A 352 28.99 -6.91 -4.37
N PHE A 353 28.11 -7.80 -4.84
CA PHE A 353 26.65 -7.58 -4.70
C PHE A 353 26.23 -7.52 -3.24
N PHE A 354 26.62 -8.54 -2.45
CA PHE A 354 26.21 -8.63 -1.06
C PHE A 354 26.92 -7.66 -0.09
N GLU A 355 27.86 -6.85 -0.54
CA GLU A 355 28.32 -5.69 0.22
C GLU A 355 27.29 -4.56 0.22
N HIS A 356 26.53 -4.42 -0.85
CA HIS A 356 25.58 -3.33 -1.07
C HIS A 356 24.11 -3.73 -0.89
N PHE A 357 23.78 -5.01 -1.03
CA PHE A 357 22.39 -5.50 -1.01
C PHE A 357 22.20 -6.62 0.00
N ASP A 358 21.03 -6.65 0.62
CA ASP A 358 20.54 -7.76 1.44
C ASP A 358 19.42 -8.51 0.71
N GLU A 359 19.39 -9.82 0.88
CA GLU A 359 18.24 -10.64 0.57
C GLU A 359 17.21 -10.49 1.69
N ILE A 360 16.03 -9.97 1.35
CA ILE A 360 14.98 -9.70 2.33
C ILE A 360 14.05 -10.89 2.47
N VAL A 361 13.48 -11.34 1.37
CA VAL A 361 12.52 -12.45 1.36
C VAL A 361 12.28 -12.94 -0.07
N THR A 362 11.92 -14.21 -0.22
CA THR A 362 11.36 -14.73 -1.46
C THR A 362 9.86 -14.46 -1.46
N ARG A 363 9.36 -13.78 -2.47
CA ARG A 363 7.91 -13.58 -2.65
C ARG A 363 7.22 -14.90 -2.96
N THR A 364 6.07 -15.10 -2.34
CA THR A 364 5.23 -16.29 -2.54
C THR A 364 3.84 -15.93 -3.09
N GLY A 365 3.55 -14.66 -3.26
CA GLY A 365 2.29 -14.16 -3.80
C GLY A 365 2.49 -12.96 -4.71
N ARG A 366 1.62 -12.83 -5.70
CA ARG A 366 1.58 -11.70 -6.63
C ARG A 366 0.16 -11.17 -6.83
N HIS A 367 0.05 -9.92 -7.24
CA HIS A 367 -1.23 -9.31 -7.60
C HIS A 367 -1.82 -9.94 -8.86
N ILE A 368 -3.15 -10.00 -8.90
CA ILE A 368 -3.94 -10.37 -10.07
C ILE A 368 -4.95 -9.25 -10.38
N PRO A 369 -5.32 -9.03 -11.67
CA PRO A 369 -6.14 -7.91 -12.10
C PRO A 369 -7.63 -8.09 -11.79
N ILE A 370 -7.95 -8.55 -10.59
CA ILE A 370 -9.32 -8.79 -10.11
C ILE A 370 -9.45 -8.25 -8.71
N GLY A 371 -10.53 -7.53 -8.45
CA GLY A 371 -10.91 -7.10 -7.11
C GLY A 371 -12.33 -7.52 -6.74
N THR A 372 -12.67 -7.38 -5.47
CA THR A 372 -13.98 -7.76 -4.92
C THR A 372 -14.45 -6.71 -3.93
N ILE A 373 -15.73 -6.39 -4.01
CA ILE A 373 -16.44 -5.50 -3.08
C ILE A 373 -17.55 -6.30 -2.40
N TYR A 374 -17.72 -6.09 -1.10
CA TYR A 374 -18.81 -6.62 -0.31
C TYR A 374 -19.58 -5.48 0.34
N SER A 375 -20.91 -5.46 0.18
CA SER A 375 -21.80 -4.55 0.89
C SER A 375 -23.22 -5.12 0.91
N ASP A 376 -23.92 -4.91 2.03
CA ASP A 376 -25.35 -5.19 2.15
C ASP A 376 -26.24 -3.96 1.94
N THR A 377 -25.64 -2.79 1.74
CA THR A 377 -26.34 -1.52 1.66
C THR A 377 -26.12 -0.82 0.32
N VAL A 378 -24.89 -0.81 -0.19
CA VAL A 378 -24.55 -0.19 -1.47
C VAL A 378 -24.51 -1.27 -2.54
N SER A 379 -25.29 -1.10 -3.62
CA SER A 379 -25.30 -2.02 -4.76
C SER A 379 -24.13 -1.72 -5.70
N PHE A 380 -23.34 -2.75 -6.03
CA PHE A 380 -22.24 -2.71 -6.99
C PHE A 380 -22.42 -3.77 -8.09
N GLN A 381 -23.65 -4.22 -8.33
CA GLN A 381 -23.90 -5.39 -9.19
C GLN A 381 -23.43 -5.23 -10.64
N GLU A 382 -23.34 -4.00 -11.13
CA GLU A 382 -22.95 -3.71 -12.51
C GLU A 382 -21.55 -3.11 -12.64
N ILE A 383 -20.74 -3.14 -11.55
CA ILE A 383 -19.37 -2.66 -11.61
C ILE A 383 -18.52 -3.55 -12.53
N VAL A 384 -17.80 -2.94 -13.47
CA VAL A 384 -16.95 -3.63 -14.42
C VAL A 384 -15.48 -3.44 -14.06
N HIS A 385 -15.07 -2.19 -13.80
CA HIS A 385 -13.69 -1.83 -13.51
C HIS A 385 -13.54 -1.23 -12.10
N ASN A 386 -12.33 -1.31 -11.55
CA ASN A 386 -12.02 -0.76 -10.23
C ASN A 386 -12.25 0.77 -10.14
N HIS A 387 -12.03 1.51 -11.21
CA HIS A 387 -12.23 2.96 -11.26
C HIS A 387 -13.70 3.36 -11.31
N ASP A 388 -14.63 2.44 -11.61
CA ASP A 388 -16.08 2.72 -11.56
C ASP A 388 -16.60 2.88 -10.12
N PHE A 389 -15.83 2.45 -9.12
CA PHE A 389 -16.23 2.49 -7.71
C PHE A 389 -16.80 3.85 -7.27
N ASN A 390 -16.20 4.94 -7.71
CA ASN A 390 -16.62 6.27 -7.31
C ASN A 390 -18.03 6.63 -7.78
N GLN A 391 -18.47 6.14 -8.94
CA GLN A 391 -19.81 6.40 -9.47
C GLN A 391 -20.88 5.81 -8.55
N TYR A 392 -20.66 4.58 -8.04
CA TYR A 392 -21.57 3.92 -7.10
C TYR A 392 -21.55 4.60 -5.73
N LEU A 393 -20.37 5.01 -5.24
CA LEU A 393 -20.24 5.75 -4.00
C LEU A 393 -20.95 7.10 -4.07
N PHE A 394 -20.77 7.84 -5.16
CA PHE A 394 -21.42 9.15 -5.38
C PHE A 394 -22.93 8.99 -5.53
N HIS A 395 -23.40 8.00 -6.29
CA HIS A 395 -24.83 7.73 -6.38
C HIS A 395 -25.44 7.45 -5.01
N TYR A 396 -24.79 6.63 -4.20
CA TYR A 396 -25.29 6.30 -2.85
C TYR A 396 -25.36 7.54 -1.93
N LEU A 397 -24.33 8.39 -1.94
CA LEU A 397 -24.26 9.56 -1.06
C LEU A 397 -25.00 10.79 -1.61
N LEU A 398 -25.13 10.91 -2.91
CA LEU A 398 -25.61 12.10 -3.64
C LEU A 398 -26.49 11.69 -4.83
N PRO A 399 -27.57 10.92 -4.63
CA PRO A 399 -28.37 10.34 -5.74
C PRO A 399 -28.99 11.38 -6.66
N THR A 400 -29.27 12.59 -6.16
CA THR A 400 -29.81 13.70 -6.97
C THR A 400 -28.80 14.34 -7.90
N HIS A 401 -27.50 14.19 -7.62
CA HIS A 401 -26.40 14.76 -8.42
C HIS A 401 -25.73 13.73 -9.32
N PHE A 402 -25.74 12.48 -8.91
CA PHE A 402 -25.11 11.36 -9.62
C PHE A 402 -26.15 10.25 -9.83
N PRO A 403 -26.63 10.04 -11.07
CA PRO A 403 -27.54 8.94 -11.37
C PRO A 403 -26.88 7.59 -11.14
N TYR A 404 -27.66 6.51 -11.02
CA TYR A 404 -27.10 5.17 -10.94
C TYR A 404 -26.30 4.87 -12.21
N PRO A 405 -25.09 4.31 -12.08
CA PRO A 405 -24.26 4.02 -13.26
C PRO A 405 -24.97 3.04 -14.20
N GLU A 406 -25.02 3.40 -15.47
CA GLU A 406 -25.49 2.50 -16.52
C GLU A 406 -24.40 1.47 -16.84
N LYS A 407 -24.83 0.26 -17.20
CA LYS A 407 -23.91 -0.82 -17.56
C LYS A 407 -23.14 -0.46 -18.82
N GLU A 408 -21.82 -0.28 -18.73
CA GLU A 408 -20.99 -0.22 -19.93
C GLU A 408 -21.10 -1.54 -20.71
N GLN A 409 -21.29 -1.46 -22.02
CA GLN A 409 -21.26 -2.65 -22.87
C GLN A 409 -19.86 -3.26 -22.79
N GLU A 410 -19.75 -4.51 -22.31
CA GLU A 410 -18.50 -5.26 -22.30
C GLU A 410 -17.87 -5.26 -23.71
N ILE A 411 -16.78 -4.54 -23.88
CA ILE A 411 -15.86 -4.81 -24.97
C ILE A 411 -15.18 -6.10 -24.58
N SER A 412 -15.48 -7.19 -25.29
CA SER A 412 -14.96 -8.52 -25.02
C SER A 412 -13.42 -8.49 -25.11
N LEU A 413 -12.77 -8.47 -23.97
CA LEU A 413 -11.35 -8.79 -23.87
C LEU A 413 -11.30 -10.32 -23.68
N ASP A 414 -11.08 -11.03 -24.78
CA ASP A 414 -10.99 -12.49 -24.82
C ASP A 414 -9.84 -13.00 -23.94
N ALA A 415 -10.18 -13.38 -22.71
CA ALA A 415 -9.49 -14.42 -21.95
C ALA A 415 -10.48 -15.00 -20.93
N PRO A 416 -10.71 -16.30 -20.87
CA PRO A 416 -11.66 -16.89 -19.94
C PRO A 416 -11.18 -16.72 -18.50
N VAL A 417 -11.93 -15.93 -17.73
CA VAL A 417 -11.69 -15.69 -16.30
C VAL A 417 -11.89 -16.97 -15.48
N ASP A 418 -12.59 -17.95 -16.02
CA ASP A 418 -12.94 -19.21 -15.36
C ASP A 418 -11.74 -20.13 -15.08
N GLU A 419 -10.63 -19.99 -15.79
CA GLU A 419 -9.39 -20.74 -15.50
C GLU A 419 -8.61 -20.19 -14.29
N LEU A 420 -8.85 -18.94 -13.86
CA LEU A 420 -8.15 -18.30 -12.74
C LEU A 420 -8.90 -18.44 -11.40
N ILE A 421 -10.18 -18.79 -11.42
CA ILE A 421 -11.05 -18.92 -10.24
C ILE A 421 -11.49 -20.38 -10.04
N SER A 422 -10.67 -21.36 -10.33
CA SER A 422 -11.03 -22.74 -10.00
C SER A 422 -10.97 -22.96 -8.48
N GLU A 423 -12.16 -23.02 -7.87
CA GLU A 423 -12.59 -23.47 -6.56
C GLU A 423 -12.45 -22.51 -5.35
N PRO A 424 -13.51 -22.37 -4.55
CA PRO A 424 -13.47 -21.66 -3.28
C PRO A 424 -12.55 -22.39 -2.30
N VAL A 425 -11.72 -21.64 -1.58
CA VAL A 425 -10.96 -22.15 -0.44
C VAL A 425 -11.96 -22.65 0.62
N VAL A 426 -12.21 -23.94 0.66
CA VAL A 426 -12.99 -24.57 1.75
C VAL A 426 -12.09 -24.59 2.97
N CYS A 427 -12.41 -23.76 3.96
CA CYS A 427 -11.87 -23.92 5.31
C CYS A 427 -12.52 -25.18 5.91
N SER A 428 -11.83 -26.32 5.88
CA SER A 428 -12.18 -27.44 6.75
C SER A 428 -11.92 -27.05 8.20
N GLN A 429 -12.87 -27.38 9.08
CA GLN A 429 -12.92 -27.08 10.50
C GLN A 429 -11.71 -27.59 11.27
#